data_1868fe0057e5346b34c9ae0942247725
#
_entry.id   1868fe0057e5346b34c9ae0942247725
#
_cell.length_a   1.000
_cell.length_b   1.000
_cell.length_c   1.000
_cell.angle_alpha   90.00
_cell.angle_beta   90.00
_cell.angle_gamma   90.00
#
_symmetry.space_group_name_H-M   'P 1'
#
loop_
_entity.id
_entity.type
_entity.pdbx_description
1 polymer ?
#
loop_
_entity_poly.entity_id
_entity_poly.type
_entity_poly.pdbx_seq_one_letter_code
_entity_poly.pdbx_strand_id
1 'polypeptide(L)' 'KAGHLRLSLRVYEKNQRAAAFYRREGFRLLETGVDPETGEAELLLEWRRDGSGD' A
#
# COMPACT_ATOMS: atom_id res chain seq x y z
N LYS A 1 3.11 -22.23 -5.80
CA LYS A 1 2.67 -21.99 -6.44
C LYS A 1 1.66 -21.10 -6.48
N ALA A 2 0.94 -21.29 -7.03
CA ALA A 2 -0.13 -20.40 -7.20
C ALA A 2 -0.74 -20.07 -5.88
N GLY A 3 -1.52 -19.12 -5.81
CA GLY A 3 -2.21 -18.81 -4.60
C GLY A 3 -1.69 -17.61 -3.88
N HIS A 4 -0.57 -17.13 -4.29
CA HIS A 4 -0.02 -15.92 -3.70
C HIS A 4 -0.16 -14.78 -4.69
N LEU A 5 -0.78 -13.73 -4.25
CA LEU A 5 -0.89 -12.53 -5.06
C LEU A 5 -0.54 -11.35 -4.18
N ARG A 6 0.34 -10.55 -4.66
CA ARG A 6 0.82 -9.42 -3.89
C ARG A 6 0.88 -8.18 -4.76
N LEU A 7 0.26 -7.13 -4.29
CA LEU A 7 0.25 -5.85 -4.98
C LEU A 7 0.81 -4.80 -4.03
N SER A 8 1.66 -3.97 -4.54
CA SER A 8 2.16 -2.88 -3.72
C SER A 8 2.10 -1.60 -4.52
N LEU A 9 1.92 -0.50 -3.82
CA LEU A 9 1.83 0.80 -4.46
C LEU A 9 2.22 1.87 -3.48
N ARG A 10 2.50 3.04 -4.00
CA ARG A 10 2.84 4.17 -3.19
C ARG A 10 1.80 5.26 -3.38
N VAL A 11 1.50 5.93 -2.28
CA VAL A 11 0.55 7.02 -2.31
C VAL A 11 1.09 8.11 -1.40
N TYR A 12 0.93 9.37 -1.80
CA TYR A 12 1.38 10.46 -0.97
C TYR A 12 0.57 10.51 0.31
N GLU A 13 1.26 10.78 1.41
CA GLU A 13 0.59 10.83 2.69
C GLU A 13 -0.51 11.88 2.72
N LYS A 14 -0.27 12.98 2.05
CA LYS A 14 -1.27 14.05 2.05
C LYS A 14 -2.50 13.69 1.24
N ASN A 15 -2.43 12.67 0.42
CA ASN A 15 -3.59 12.24 -0.35
C ASN A 15 -4.41 11.28 0.51
N GLN A 16 -5.09 11.84 1.49
CA GLN A 16 -5.78 11.01 2.46
C GLN A 16 -6.94 10.25 1.87
N ARG A 17 -7.52 10.80 0.84
CA ARG A 17 -8.64 10.13 0.21
C ARG A 17 -8.19 8.82 -0.43
N ALA A 18 -7.07 8.85 -1.15
CA ALA A 18 -6.55 7.65 -1.77
C ALA A 18 -6.10 6.65 -0.71
N ALA A 19 -5.44 7.14 0.32
CA ALA A 19 -4.97 6.25 1.37
C ALA A 19 -6.14 5.56 2.04
N ALA A 20 -7.20 6.29 2.31
CA ALA A 20 -8.38 5.69 2.93
C ALA A 20 -9.02 4.66 2.02
N PHE A 21 -9.04 4.95 0.72
CA PHE A 21 -9.60 4.03 -0.24
C PHE A 21 -8.85 2.70 -0.22
N TYR A 22 -7.53 2.78 -0.27
CA TYR A 22 -6.74 1.55 -0.33
C TYR A 22 -6.82 0.77 0.97
N ARG A 23 -6.88 1.47 2.10
CA ARG A 23 -7.03 0.76 3.36
C ARG A 23 -8.35 0.03 3.41
N ARG A 24 -9.37 0.65 2.88
CA ARG A 24 -10.67 0.01 2.85
C ARG A 24 -10.66 -1.20 1.95
N GLU A 25 -9.81 -1.18 0.92
CA GLU A 25 -9.67 -2.29 0.01
C GLU A 25 -8.82 -3.41 0.58
N GLY A 26 -8.24 -3.20 1.74
CA GLY A 26 -7.46 -4.25 2.37
C GLY A 26 -5.97 -4.06 2.32
N PHE A 27 -5.52 -2.93 1.81
CA PHE A 27 -4.08 -2.66 1.79
C PHE A 27 -3.60 -2.32 3.18
N ARG A 28 -2.37 -2.68 3.45
CA ARG A 28 -1.74 -2.38 4.75
C ARG A 28 -0.52 -1.53 4.52
N LEU A 29 -0.23 -0.70 5.50
CA LEU A 29 0.94 0.14 5.45
C LEU A 29 2.19 -0.68 5.75
N LEU A 30 3.14 -0.69 4.84
CA LEU A 30 4.39 -1.38 5.06
C LEU A 30 5.44 -0.44 5.61
N GLU A 31 5.57 0.72 5.03
CA GLU A 31 6.55 1.67 5.51
C GLU A 31 6.24 3.04 4.95
N THR A 32 6.87 4.03 5.53
CA THR A 32 6.75 5.40 5.08
C THR A 32 8.09 5.88 4.60
N GLY A 33 8.07 6.84 3.71
CA GLY A 33 9.30 7.38 3.18
C GLY A 33 9.08 8.77 2.64
N VAL A 34 10.04 9.25 1.91
CA VAL A 34 9.96 10.58 1.31
C VAL A 34 10.36 10.46 -0.14
N ASP A 35 9.54 11.05 -1.01
CA ASP A 35 9.87 11.09 -2.42
C ASP A 35 11.03 12.05 -2.60
N PRO A 36 12.18 11.57 -3.08
CA PRO A 36 13.34 12.42 -3.19
C PRO A 36 13.19 13.56 -4.18
N GLU A 37 12.27 13.44 -5.12
CA GLU A 37 12.10 14.49 -6.10
C GLU A 37 11.20 15.60 -5.61
N THR A 38 10.18 15.28 -4.85
CA THR A 38 9.23 16.28 -4.41
C THR A 38 9.38 16.63 -2.95
N GLY A 39 10.04 15.77 -2.18
CA GLY A 39 10.15 15.99 -0.75
C GLY A 39 8.88 15.66 0.00
N GLU A 40 7.91 15.07 -0.67
CA GLU A 40 6.65 14.73 -0.03
C GLU A 40 6.71 13.38 0.63
N ALA A 41 6.06 13.27 1.78
CA ALA A 41 5.97 11.99 2.45
C ALA A 41 5.07 11.06 1.67
N GLU A 42 5.48 9.81 1.58
CA GLU A 42 4.68 8.82 0.87
C GLU A 42 4.57 7.56 1.69
N LEU A 43 3.53 6.82 1.39
CA LEU A 43 3.22 5.58 2.09
C LEU A 43 3.35 4.43 1.12
N LEU A 44 4.01 3.36 1.58
CA LEU A 44 4.09 2.14 0.79
C LEU A 44 3.04 1.19 1.32
N LEU A 45 2.09 0.87 0.48
CA LEU A 45 0.97 0.02 0.87
C LEU A 45 1.04 -1.31 0.15
N GLU A 46 0.58 -2.34 0.78
CA GLU A 46 0.61 -3.66 0.21
C GLU A 46 -0.69 -4.38 0.46
N TRP A 47 -1.15 -5.08 -0.56
CA TRP A 47 -2.29 -5.96 -0.44
C TRP A 47 -1.81 -7.35 -0.79
N ARG A 48 -2.14 -8.30 0.04
CA ARG A 48 -1.72 -9.66 -0.19
C ARG A 48 -2.91 -10.58 -0.15
N ARG A 49 -2.94 -11.47 -1.09
CA ARG A 49 -3.94 -12.51 -1.06
C ARG A 49 -3.21 -13.79 -0.79
N ASP A 50 -3.53 -14.37 0.34
CA ASP A 50 -2.89 -15.59 0.76
C ASP A 50 -3.82 -16.74 0.44
N GLY A 51 -3.38 -17.59 -0.44
CA GLY A 51 -4.24 -18.69 -0.84
C GLY A 51 -4.48 -19.70 0.24
N SER A 52 -3.79 -19.59 1.33
CA SER A 52 -3.95 -20.56 2.38
C SER A 52 -5.29 -20.39 3.07
N GLY A 53 -5.90 -19.34 2.85
CA GLY A 53 -7.16 -19.15 3.47
C GLY A 53 -7.06 -19.07 4.93
N ASP A 54 -6.25 -18.99 5.18
CA ASP A 54 -6.26 -18.83 6.31
C ASP A 54 -6.69 -18.27 6.61
#